data_b4c3e9fa6d09929a4ebf14710954051e
#
_entry.id   b4c3e9fa6d09929a4ebf14710954051e
#
_cell.length_a   1.000
_cell.length_b   1.000
_cell.length_c   1.000
_cell.angle_alpha   90.00
_cell.angle_beta   90.00
_cell.angle_gamma   90.00
#
_symmetry.space_group_name_H-M   'P 1'
#
loop_
_entity.id
_entity.type
_entity.pdbx_description
1 polymer ?
#
loop_
_entity_poly.entity_id
_entity_poly.type
_entity_poly.pdbx_seq_one_letter_code
_entity_poly.pdbx_strand_id
1 'polypeptide(L)'
;VTDTAPRPTLEAVAARAGVSRATVSRVVNGGDGVRDVLVERVRKAVEELGYVPNQAARSLVTRRHDAVAVVVAEPETRVFADPFFALQLRGISKELTAHDNQLVLLLTEGRDDHARVGRYLAGGHVDGALVFSLHLDDPLPELIQRAGVPTVFGGRPGWSGDRRDVVYVDSDNRGGARDAVRHLVGLGRTRIAHLTGALDQTSAVDRLDGYRDVMVDADPRLIVEADFTPAGGERAMRQLLDRCPDVDAVFAANDLTASGALRVLREAGRRVPDDVAVIGFDDMLPVAEQTDPPLTTVRQDIEEMGRLMARLLLRDLDRGTSHEGVAGTPAGVVLPTTLVRRASA
;
A
#
# COMPACT_ATOMS: atom_id res chain seq x y z
N VAL A 1 -5.73 35.01 -27.03
CA VAL A 1 -5.95 33.90 -27.99
C VAL A 1 -4.55 33.40 -28.33
N THR A 2 -4.08 32.36 -27.63
CA THR A 2 -2.81 31.69 -27.94
C THR A 2 -3.07 30.77 -29.13
N ASP A 3 -2.51 31.13 -30.27
CA ASP A 3 -2.44 30.30 -31.47
C ASP A 3 -1.63 29.02 -31.14
N THR A 4 -2.32 27.97 -30.72
CA THR A 4 -1.70 26.65 -30.47
C THR A 4 -1.51 25.99 -31.82
N ALA A 5 -0.27 25.96 -32.35
CA ALA A 5 0.08 25.16 -33.50
C ALA A 5 -0.54 23.76 -33.41
N PRO A 6 -1.15 23.22 -34.47
CA PRO A 6 -1.78 21.90 -34.41
C PRO A 6 -0.74 20.84 -34.00
N ARG A 7 -1.12 19.97 -33.06
CA ARG A 7 -0.24 18.88 -32.60
C ARG A 7 0.23 18.04 -33.79
N PRO A 8 1.53 17.71 -33.88
CA PRO A 8 2.03 16.85 -34.95
C PRO A 8 1.23 15.54 -35.03
N THR A 9 0.96 15.08 -36.23
CA THR A 9 0.22 13.84 -36.48
C THR A 9 1.15 12.73 -36.96
N LEU A 10 0.66 11.49 -36.94
CA LEU A 10 1.38 10.33 -37.48
C LEU A 10 1.71 10.51 -38.97
N GLU A 11 0.83 11.19 -39.71
CA GLU A 11 1.02 11.55 -41.11
C GLU A 11 2.15 12.57 -41.28
N ALA A 12 2.26 13.56 -40.41
CA ALA A 12 3.36 14.53 -40.43
C ALA A 12 4.74 13.85 -40.19
N VAL A 13 4.78 12.91 -39.22
CA VAL A 13 6.00 12.10 -38.99
C VAL A 13 6.33 11.25 -40.22
N ALA A 14 5.33 10.60 -40.84
CA ALA A 14 5.52 9.79 -42.03
C ALA A 14 6.09 10.60 -43.19
N ALA A 15 5.54 11.78 -43.46
CA ALA A 15 6.03 12.70 -44.47
C ALA A 15 7.46 13.16 -44.18
N ARG A 16 7.77 13.54 -42.91
CA ARG A 16 9.12 13.99 -42.48
C ARG A 16 10.16 12.90 -42.56
N ALA A 17 9.82 11.65 -42.17
CA ALA A 17 10.70 10.49 -42.23
C ALA A 17 10.80 9.88 -43.65
N GLY A 18 9.93 10.21 -44.58
CA GLY A 18 9.87 9.64 -45.93
C GLY A 18 9.53 8.15 -45.92
N VAL A 19 8.55 7.75 -45.08
CA VAL A 19 8.08 6.37 -44.95
C VAL A 19 6.53 6.33 -44.91
N SER A 20 5.93 5.14 -44.96
CA SER A 20 4.50 5.00 -44.84
C SER A 20 4.03 5.23 -43.40
N ARG A 21 2.74 5.68 -43.22
CA ARG A 21 2.10 5.78 -41.91
C ARG A 21 2.14 4.46 -41.14
N ALA A 22 1.98 3.33 -41.85
CA ALA A 22 2.07 2.01 -41.24
C ALA A 22 3.48 1.71 -40.67
N THR A 23 4.53 2.16 -41.37
CA THR A 23 5.92 2.06 -40.89
C THR A 23 6.13 2.90 -39.61
N VAL A 24 5.66 4.17 -39.63
CA VAL A 24 5.75 5.03 -38.43
C VAL A 24 4.99 4.39 -37.24
N SER A 25 3.74 3.96 -37.46
CA SER A 25 2.93 3.31 -36.42
C SER A 25 3.63 2.09 -35.83
N ARG A 26 4.26 1.27 -36.67
CA ARG A 26 5.00 0.09 -36.22
C ARG A 26 6.23 0.45 -35.40
N VAL A 27 7.03 1.43 -35.84
CA VAL A 27 8.21 1.89 -35.10
C VAL A 27 7.84 2.53 -33.76
N VAL A 28 6.83 3.39 -33.76
CA VAL A 28 6.38 4.12 -32.56
C VAL A 28 5.75 3.18 -31.52
N ASN A 29 5.14 2.08 -31.96
CA ASN A 29 4.53 1.07 -31.07
C ASN A 29 5.46 -0.10 -30.76
N GLY A 30 6.77 -0.02 -31.10
CA GLY A 30 7.75 -1.07 -30.78
C GLY A 30 7.57 -2.37 -31.57
N GLY A 31 6.89 -2.32 -32.72
CA GLY A 31 6.67 -3.52 -33.55
C GLY A 31 7.90 -3.94 -34.35
N ASP A 32 8.10 -5.24 -34.47
CA ASP A 32 9.21 -5.84 -35.20
C ASP A 32 9.08 -5.76 -36.73
N GLY A 33 10.18 -6.02 -37.44
CA GLY A 33 10.20 -6.18 -38.89
C GLY A 33 10.38 -4.87 -39.68
N VAL A 34 10.79 -3.80 -39.01
CA VAL A 34 11.24 -2.54 -39.68
C VAL A 34 12.76 -2.51 -39.70
N ARG A 35 13.35 -2.21 -40.86
CA ARG A 35 14.80 -2.11 -41.01
C ARG A 35 15.36 -0.97 -40.13
N ASP A 36 16.51 -1.17 -39.47
CA ASP A 36 17.13 -0.24 -38.52
C ASP A 36 17.29 1.18 -39.08
N VAL A 37 17.67 1.30 -40.33
CA VAL A 37 17.80 2.62 -41.03
C VAL A 37 16.47 3.38 -41.07
N LEU A 38 15.33 2.68 -41.18
CA LEU A 38 14.02 3.31 -41.19
C LEU A 38 13.55 3.62 -39.75
N VAL A 39 13.91 2.80 -38.79
CA VAL A 39 13.66 3.04 -37.36
C VAL A 39 14.33 4.35 -36.93
N GLU A 40 15.61 4.53 -37.30
CA GLU A 40 16.38 5.73 -36.97
C GLU A 40 15.81 6.99 -37.61
N ARG A 41 15.39 6.89 -38.89
CA ARG A 41 14.73 8.02 -39.61
C ARG A 41 13.42 8.43 -38.96
N VAL A 42 12.61 7.46 -38.51
CA VAL A 42 11.35 7.72 -37.83
C VAL A 42 11.61 8.34 -36.44
N ARG A 43 12.55 7.82 -35.65
CA ARG A 43 12.91 8.39 -34.33
C ARG A 43 13.35 9.84 -34.45
N LYS A 44 14.22 10.14 -35.42
CA LYS A 44 14.65 11.51 -35.69
C LYS A 44 13.49 12.43 -36.08
N ALA A 45 12.57 11.98 -36.93
CA ALA A 45 11.40 12.76 -37.30
C ALA A 45 10.43 12.98 -36.12
N VAL A 46 10.27 11.99 -35.23
CA VAL A 46 9.50 12.12 -34.00
C VAL A 46 10.08 13.19 -33.09
N GLU A 47 11.41 13.16 -32.88
CA GLU A 47 12.13 14.14 -32.07
C GLU A 47 12.05 15.55 -32.64
N GLU A 48 12.34 15.71 -33.93
CA GLU A 48 12.31 17.01 -34.63
C GLU A 48 10.91 17.66 -34.62
N LEU A 49 9.84 16.88 -34.69
CA LEU A 49 8.47 17.38 -34.71
C LEU A 49 7.87 17.48 -33.30
N GLY A 50 8.52 16.93 -32.27
CA GLY A 50 7.94 16.81 -30.92
C GLY A 50 6.67 15.97 -30.93
N TYR A 51 6.62 14.95 -31.81
CA TYR A 51 5.44 14.09 -31.89
C TYR A 51 5.34 13.18 -30.66
N VAL A 52 4.21 13.26 -29.98
CA VAL A 52 3.85 12.35 -28.89
C VAL A 52 2.76 11.40 -29.37
N PRO A 53 2.96 10.07 -29.28
CA PRO A 53 1.96 9.10 -29.66
C PRO A 53 0.62 9.34 -28.94
N ASN A 54 -0.48 9.26 -29.68
CA ASN A 54 -1.81 9.37 -29.07
C ASN A 54 -2.12 8.08 -28.31
N GLN A 55 -2.11 8.17 -26.98
CA GLN A 55 -2.40 7.05 -26.07
C GLN A 55 -3.76 6.40 -26.38
N ALA A 56 -4.80 7.21 -26.68
CA ALA A 56 -6.12 6.70 -27.02
C ALA A 56 -6.11 5.88 -28.33
N ALA A 57 -5.31 6.28 -29.32
CA ALA A 57 -5.16 5.51 -30.55
C ALA A 57 -4.34 4.22 -30.33
N ARG A 58 -3.36 4.27 -29.44
CA ARG A 58 -2.55 3.12 -29.07
C ARG A 58 -3.37 2.09 -28.28
N SER A 59 -4.16 2.54 -27.31
CA SER A 59 -5.00 1.64 -26.49
C SER A 59 -6.05 0.89 -27.31
N LEU A 60 -6.58 1.50 -28.39
CA LEU A 60 -7.48 0.81 -29.31
C LEU A 60 -6.81 -0.37 -30.05
N VAL A 61 -5.50 -0.29 -30.29
CA VAL A 61 -4.75 -1.34 -31.01
C VAL A 61 -4.17 -2.37 -30.03
N THR A 62 -3.57 -1.91 -28.94
CA THR A 62 -2.89 -2.78 -27.97
C THR A 62 -3.83 -3.34 -26.92
N ARG A 63 -5.02 -2.77 -26.74
CA ARG A 63 -5.96 -3.00 -25.64
C ARG A 63 -5.31 -2.78 -24.27
N ARG A 64 -4.27 -1.94 -24.20
CA ARG A 64 -3.57 -1.53 -22.97
C ARG A 64 -3.59 -0.01 -22.84
N HIS A 65 -3.76 0.44 -21.61
CA HIS A 65 -3.77 1.85 -21.23
C HIS A 65 -2.43 2.30 -20.65
N ASP A 66 -1.52 1.34 -20.34
CA ASP A 66 -0.25 1.54 -19.64
C ASP A 66 -0.47 2.34 -18.34
N ALA A 67 -1.56 2.05 -17.66
CA ALA A 67 -2.00 2.72 -16.44
C ALA A 67 -2.57 1.73 -15.42
N VAL A 68 -2.20 1.90 -14.16
CA VAL A 68 -2.65 1.09 -13.03
C VAL A 68 -3.31 2.00 -11.99
N ALA A 69 -4.52 1.63 -11.56
CA ALA A 69 -5.19 2.29 -10.45
C ALA A 69 -4.59 1.86 -9.12
N VAL A 70 -4.35 2.82 -8.24
CA VAL A 70 -4.04 2.58 -6.83
C VAL A 70 -5.20 3.11 -6.01
N VAL A 71 -5.97 2.20 -5.43
CA VAL A 71 -7.17 2.50 -4.65
C VAL A 71 -6.84 2.39 -3.16
N VAL A 72 -7.04 3.47 -2.42
CA VAL A 72 -6.84 3.52 -0.96
C VAL A 72 -8.18 3.80 -0.29
N ALA A 73 -8.63 2.85 0.56
CA ALA A 73 -9.91 2.92 1.23
C ALA A 73 -9.79 3.67 2.57
N GLU A 74 -9.32 4.92 2.50
CA GLU A 74 -9.11 5.76 3.67
C GLU A 74 -9.42 7.23 3.35
N PRO A 75 -9.79 8.02 4.37
CA PRO A 75 -9.96 9.45 4.23
C PRO A 75 -8.69 10.12 3.70
N GLU A 76 -8.85 11.10 2.82
CA GLU A 76 -7.76 11.89 2.25
C GLU A 76 -6.82 12.44 3.34
N THR A 77 -7.40 12.98 4.41
CA THR A 77 -6.64 13.52 5.54
C THR A 77 -5.71 12.50 6.19
N ARG A 78 -6.12 11.22 6.24
CA ARG A 78 -5.29 10.13 6.76
C ARG A 78 -4.20 9.75 5.78
N VAL A 79 -4.54 9.58 4.50
CA VAL A 79 -3.59 9.16 3.47
C VAL A 79 -2.39 10.10 3.38
N PHE A 80 -2.61 11.40 3.49
CA PHE A 80 -1.53 12.40 3.40
C PHE A 80 -0.82 12.69 4.73
N ALA A 81 -1.41 12.31 5.87
CA ALA A 81 -0.80 12.51 7.19
C ALA A 81 0.03 11.33 7.68
N ASP A 82 -0.24 10.11 7.20
CA ASP A 82 0.42 8.88 7.62
C ASP A 82 1.53 8.49 6.63
N PRO A 83 2.80 8.48 7.04
CA PRO A 83 3.93 8.12 6.19
C PRO A 83 3.86 6.70 5.60
N PHE A 84 3.08 5.80 6.20
CA PHE A 84 2.85 4.44 5.68
C PHE A 84 2.40 4.47 4.21
N PHE A 85 1.40 5.31 3.90
CA PHE A 85 0.86 5.41 2.54
C PHE A 85 1.90 5.97 1.55
N ALA A 86 2.67 6.96 1.97
CA ALA A 86 3.72 7.54 1.13
C ALA A 86 4.83 6.52 0.79
N LEU A 87 5.22 5.67 1.76
CA LEU A 87 6.21 4.63 1.55
C LEU A 87 5.69 3.55 0.59
N GLN A 88 4.45 3.11 0.75
CA GLN A 88 3.84 2.10 -0.11
C GLN A 88 3.65 2.62 -1.53
N LEU A 89 3.13 3.85 -1.69
CA LEU A 89 2.99 4.52 -2.98
C LEU A 89 4.33 4.70 -3.69
N ARG A 90 5.40 5.00 -2.93
CA ARG A 90 6.77 5.12 -3.47
C ARG A 90 7.24 3.80 -4.07
N GLY A 91 7.03 2.68 -3.38
CA GLY A 91 7.35 1.35 -3.89
C GLY A 91 6.59 1.01 -5.17
N ILE A 92 5.28 1.23 -5.16
CA ILE A 92 4.40 1.03 -6.32
C ILE A 92 4.87 1.91 -7.51
N SER A 93 5.06 3.20 -7.28
CA SER A 93 5.44 4.16 -8.33
C SER A 93 6.77 3.79 -8.99
N LYS A 94 7.78 3.38 -8.19
CA LYS A 94 9.08 2.94 -8.74
C LYS A 94 8.94 1.75 -9.66
N GLU A 95 8.16 0.75 -9.28
CA GLU A 95 7.98 -0.46 -10.10
C GLU A 95 7.17 -0.16 -11.37
N LEU A 96 6.08 0.61 -11.26
CA LEU A 96 5.27 1.00 -12.42
C LEU A 96 6.07 1.84 -13.42
N THR A 97 6.84 2.83 -12.93
CA THR A 97 7.67 3.68 -13.79
C THR A 97 8.76 2.88 -14.51
N ALA A 98 9.36 1.88 -13.86
CA ALA A 98 10.35 1.01 -14.47
C ALA A 98 9.78 0.17 -15.64
N HIS A 99 8.44 0.05 -15.72
CA HIS A 99 7.71 -0.67 -16.76
C HIS A 99 6.84 0.25 -17.63
N ASP A 100 7.16 1.55 -17.70
CA ASP A 100 6.42 2.56 -18.48
C ASP A 100 4.91 2.64 -18.18
N ASN A 101 4.48 2.28 -16.97
CA ASN A 101 3.10 2.36 -16.52
C ASN A 101 2.85 3.63 -15.69
N GLN A 102 1.69 4.24 -15.86
CA GLN A 102 1.23 5.39 -15.08
C GLN A 102 0.51 4.92 -13.81
N LEU A 103 0.69 5.67 -12.71
CA LEU A 103 -0.05 5.49 -11.48
C LEU A 103 -1.24 6.46 -11.45
N VAL A 104 -2.45 5.91 -11.26
CA VAL A 104 -3.68 6.68 -11.04
C VAL A 104 -4.15 6.47 -9.61
N LEU A 105 -3.99 7.48 -8.75
CA LEU A 105 -4.41 7.40 -7.35
C LEU A 105 -5.91 7.69 -7.21
N LEU A 106 -6.63 6.78 -6.57
CA LEU A 106 -8.06 6.87 -6.28
C LEU A 106 -8.27 6.73 -4.78
N LEU A 107 -8.78 7.77 -4.13
CA LEU A 107 -9.10 7.77 -2.71
C LEU A 107 -10.60 7.58 -2.51
N THR A 108 -10.99 6.83 -1.47
CA THR A 108 -12.39 6.54 -1.18
C THR A 108 -12.69 6.73 0.30
N GLU A 109 -13.71 7.49 0.63
CA GLU A 109 -14.13 7.75 2.02
C GLU A 109 -15.60 7.36 2.29
N GLY A 110 -16.28 6.75 1.36
CA GLY A 110 -17.66 6.40 1.57
C GLY A 110 -18.34 5.77 0.36
N ARG A 111 -19.61 5.41 0.51
CA ARG A 111 -20.35 4.63 -0.51
C ARG A 111 -20.41 5.30 -1.89
N ASP A 112 -20.50 6.62 -1.94
CA ASP A 112 -20.56 7.36 -3.22
C ASP A 112 -19.20 7.31 -3.93
N ASP A 113 -18.12 7.42 -3.21
CA ASP A 113 -16.78 7.27 -3.74
C ASP A 113 -16.51 5.85 -4.21
N HIS A 114 -16.93 4.85 -3.45
CA HIS A 114 -16.81 3.45 -3.87
C HIS A 114 -17.51 3.20 -5.21
N ALA A 115 -18.73 3.72 -5.37
CA ALA A 115 -19.47 3.61 -6.63
C ALA A 115 -18.77 4.36 -7.78
N ARG A 116 -18.16 5.51 -7.50
CA ARG A 116 -17.38 6.30 -8.48
C ARG A 116 -16.14 5.51 -8.93
N VAL A 117 -15.40 4.96 -7.99
CA VAL A 117 -14.20 4.13 -8.28
C VAL A 117 -14.60 2.88 -9.07
N GLY A 118 -15.66 2.16 -8.67
CA GLY A 118 -16.16 1.00 -9.41
C GLY A 118 -16.51 1.34 -10.87
N ARG A 119 -17.19 2.47 -11.12
CA ARG A 119 -17.48 2.93 -12.48
C ARG A 119 -16.22 3.30 -13.27
N TYR A 120 -15.25 3.94 -12.63
CA TYR A 120 -13.99 4.30 -13.28
C TYR A 120 -13.21 3.04 -13.71
N LEU A 121 -13.11 2.04 -12.84
CA LEU A 121 -12.46 0.77 -13.14
C LEU A 121 -13.18 0.02 -14.25
N ALA A 122 -14.52 -0.07 -14.20
CA ALA A 122 -15.32 -0.71 -15.24
C ALA A 122 -15.27 0.04 -16.59
N GLY A 123 -14.91 1.32 -16.59
CA GLY A 123 -14.79 2.15 -17.80
C GLY A 123 -13.55 1.86 -18.65
N GLY A 124 -12.68 0.94 -18.21
CA GLY A 124 -11.49 0.54 -18.96
C GLY A 124 -10.47 1.66 -19.13
N HIS A 125 -10.25 2.47 -18.10
CA HIS A 125 -9.25 3.55 -18.09
C HIS A 125 -7.89 3.10 -17.57
N VAL A 126 -7.82 1.91 -17.00
CA VAL A 126 -6.63 1.30 -16.41
C VAL A 126 -6.59 -0.19 -16.76
N ASP A 127 -5.40 -0.77 -16.75
CA ASP A 127 -5.18 -2.18 -17.08
C ASP A 127 -5.35 -3.09 -15.86
N GLY A 128 -5.16 -2.53 -14.65
CA GLY A 128 -5.27 -3.26 -13.39
C GLY A 128 -5.42 -2.34 -12.20
N ALA A 129 -5.61 -2.92 -11.02
CA ALA A 129 -5.76 -2.19 -9.77
C ALA A 129 -4.89 -2.77 -8.64
N LEU A 130 -4.35 -1.89 -7.82
CA LEU A 130 -3.72 -2.19 -6.52
C LEU A 130 -4.60 -1.58 -5.44
N VAL A 131 -5.01 -2.36 -4.47
CA VAL A 131 -5.99 -1.93 -3.45
C VAL A 131 -5.45 -2.24 -2.07
N PHE A 132 -5.44 -1.27 -1.16
CA PHE A 132 -4.99 -1.50 0.20
C PHE A 132 -5.73 -0.63 1.23
N SER A 133 -5.50 -0.94 2.51
CA SER A 133 -6.20 -0.33 3.65
C SER A 133 -7.72 -0.58 3.62
N LEU A 134 -8.12 -1.82 3.32
CA LEU A 134 -9.51 -2.24 3.32
C LEU A 134 -10.01 -2.48 4.74
N HIS A 135 -11.26 -2.09 4.99
CA HIS A 135 -12.03 -2.46 6.16
C HIS A 135 -12.85 -3.74 5.89
N LEU A 136 -13.23 -4.48 6.95
CA LEU A 136 -13.90 -5.79 6.81
C LEU A 136 -15.22 -5.72 6.01
N ASP A 137 -15.98 -4.63 6.19
CA ASP A 137 -17.28 -4.42 5.53
C ASP A 137 -17.19 -3.56 4.26
N ASP A 138 -15.99 -3.40 3.69
CA ASP A 138 -15.76 -2.57 2.52
C ASP A 138 -16.39 -3.20 1.26
N PRO A 139 -17.24 -2.49 0.51
CA PRO A 139 -17.84 -2.98 -0.72
C PRO A 139 -16.90 -2.97 -1.92
N LEU A 140 -15.73 -2.33 -1.83
CA LEU A 140 -14.77 -2.20 -2.94
C LEU A 140 -14.36 -3.54 -3.57
N PRO A 141 -14.06 -4.61 -2.80
CA PRO A 141 -13.70 -5.90 -3.40
C PRO A 141 -14.75 -6.46 -4.34
N GLU A 142 -16.05 -6.32 -3.98
CA GLU A 142 -17.13 -6.76 -4.86
C GLU A 142 -17.29 -5.88 -6.09
N LEU A 143 -17.15 -4.56 -5.95
CA LEU A 143 -17.23 -3.62 -7.05
C LEU A 143 -16.10 -3.85 -8.06
N ILE A 144 -14.88 -4.09 -7.58
CA ILE A 144 -13.70 -4.40 -8.38
C ILE A 144 -13.88 -5.72 -9.12
N GLN A 145 -14.37 -6.75 -8.44
CA GLN A 145 -14.65 -8.05 -9.06
C GLN A 145 -15.68 -7.92 -10.19
N ARG A 146 -16.75 -7.14 -9.98
CA ARG A 146 -17.76 -6.86 -11.03
C ARG A 146 -17.17 -6.09 -12.21
N ALA A 147 -16.19 -5.23 -11.96
CA ALA A 147 -15.48 -4.51 -13.01
C ALA A 147 -14.57 -5.41 -13.86
N GLY A 148 -14.22 -6.61 -13.37
CA GLY A 148 -13.39 -7.58 -14.09
C GLY A 148 -11.94 -7.12 -14.28
N VAL A 149 -11.44 -6.23 -13.42
CA VAL A 149 -10.10 -5.67 -13.51
C VAL A 149 -9.12 -6.54 -12.71
N PRO A 150 -8.00 -6.99 -13.29
CA PRO A 150 -6.93 -7.67 -12.58
C PRO A 150 -6.50 -6.87 -11.34
N THR A 151 -6.41 -7.53 -10.18
CA THR A 151 -6.22 -6.81 -8.91
C THR A 151 -5.31 -7.55 -7.96
N VAL A 152 -4.41 -6.80 -7.31
CA VAL A 152 -3.58 -7.26 -6.19
C VAL A 152 -3.90 -6.42 -4.95
N PHE A 153 -4.11 -7.11 -3.82
CA PHE A 153 -4.43 -6.47 -2.55
C PHE A 153 -3.18 -6.30 -1.67
N GLY A 154 -3.10 -5.18 -0.99
CA GLY A 154 -2.16 -4.93 0.10
C GLY A 154 -2.84 -5.19 1.45
N GLY A 155 -2.31 -6.18 2.16
CA GLY A 155 -2.95 -6.75 3.34
C GLY A 155 -3.79 -7.99 3.00
N ARG A 156 -3.81 -8.93 3.93
CA ARG A 156 -4.63 -10.14 3.83
C ARG A 156 -6.11 -9.76 3.84
N PRO A 157 -6.89 -10.20 2.84
CA PRO A 157 -8.31 -9.92 2.83
C PRO A 157 -9.04 -10.53 4.04
N GLY A 158 -9.93 -9.74 4.64
CA GLY A 158 -10.69 -10.14 5.83
C GLY A 158 -12.10 -10.67 5.55
N TRP A 159 -12.58 -10.58 4.30
CA TRP A 159 -13.92 -11.06 3.97
C TRP A 159 -14.03 -12.58 4.00
N SER A 160 -15.13 -13.07 4.55
CA SER A 160 -15.49 -14.49 4.59
C SER A 160 -16.03 -14.91 3.22
N GLY A 161 -15.43 -15.95 2.62
CA GLY A 161 -15.89 -16.56 1.38
C GLY A 161 -14.80 -17.42 0.75
N ASP A 162 -15.19 -18.45 -0.02
CA ASP A 162 -14.25 -19.35 -0.72
C ASP A 162 -13.66 -18.64 -1.97
N ARG A 163 -12.91 -17.55 -1.72
CA ARG A 163 -12.20 -16.79 -2.76
C ARG A 163 -10.73 -17.19 -2.75
N ARG A 164 -10.45 -18.39 -3.27
CA ARG A 164 -9.08 -18.93 -3.35
C ARG A 164 -8.18 -18.22 -4.35
N ASP A 165 -8.75 -17.32 -5.16
CA ASP A 165 -8.06 -16.69 -6.30
C ASP A 165 -7.64 -15.24 -6.06
N VAL A 166 -7.66 -14.78 -4.80
CA VAL A 166 -7.28 -13.40 -4.47
C VAL A 166 -5.78 -13.31 -4.24
N VAL A 167 -5.10 -12.53 -5.08
CA VAL A 167 -3.66 -12.26 -4.93
C VAL A 167 -3.47 -11.10 -3.95
N TYR A 168 -2.66 -11.32 -2.91
CA TYR A 168 -2.33 -10.26 -1.94
C TYR A 168 -0.86 -10.31 -1.51
N VAL A 169 -0.38 -9.17 -1.02
CA VAL A 169 0.91 -9.00 -0.34
C VAL A 169 0.63 -8.47 1.05
N ASP A 170 1.17 -9.11 2.07
CA ASP A 170 1.01 -8.71 3.46
C ASP A 170 2.35 -8.80 4.20
N SER A 171 2.40 -8.29 5.42
CA SER A 171 3.49 -8.51 6.36
C SER A 171 3.10 -9.56 7.41
N ASP A 172 4.08 -10.23 8.02
CA ASP A 172 3.83 -11.14 9.15
C ASP A 172 3.41 -10.33 10.39
N ASN A 173 2.18 -9.81 10.34
CA ASN A 173 1.60 -9.00 11.42
C ASN A 173 1.54 -9.76 12.74
N ARG A 174 1.09 -11.03 12.69
CA ARG A 174 0.96 -11.87 13.89
C ARG A 174 2.30 -12.26 14.46
N GLY A 175 3.26 -12.67 13.62
CA GLY A 175 4.61 -13.04 14.05
C GLY A 175 5.36 -11.85 14.63
N GLY A 176 5.33 -10.69 13.96
CA GLY A 176 5.95 -9.46 14.44
C GLY A 176 5.39 -8.98 15.78
N ALA A 177 4.06 -9.01 15.95
CA ALA A 177 3.43 -8.68 17.22
C ALA A 177 3.83 -9.65 18.34
N ARG A 178 3.85 -10.95 18.05
CA ARG A 178 4.33 -11.98 18.99
C ARG A 178 5.76 -11.73 19.43
N ASP A 179 6.65 -11.37 18.50
CA ASP A 179 8.05 -11.10 18.81
C ASP A 179 8.23 -9.82 19.63
N ALA A 180 7.44 -8.78 19.37
CA ALA A 180 7.39 -7.56 20.18
C ALA A 180 6.98 -7.86 21.63
N VAL A 181 5.91 -8.61 21.81
CA VAL A 181 5.40 -8.95 23.16
C VAL A 181 6.35 -9.90 23.88
N ARG A 182 6.95 -10.88 23.21
CA ARG A 182 8.00 -11.74 23.79
C ARG A 182 9.21 -10.94 24.26
N HIS A 183 9.58 -9.90 23.54
CA HIS A 183 10.65 -9.01 23.94
C HIS A 183 10.29 -8.31 25.27
N LEU A 184 9.09 -7.76 25.42
CA LEU A 184 8.63 -7.14 26.67
C LEU A 184 8.64 -8.12 27.83
N VAL A 185 8.14 -9.35 27.63
CA VAL A 185 8.20 -10.43 28.64
C VAL A 185 9.66 -10.74 29.00
N GLY A 186 10.56 -10.79 28.01
CA GLY A 186 11.99 -11.02 28.23
C GLY A 186 12.69 -9.92 29.03
N LEU A 187 12.14 -8.69 29.02
CA LEU A 187 12.58 -7.58 29.88
C LEU A 187 12.01 -7.66 31.31
N GLY A 188 11.24 -8.71 31.62
CA GLY A 188 10.61 -8.90 32.94
C GLY A 188 9.31 -8.13 33.12
N ARG A 189 8.71 -7.58 32.03
CA ARG A 189 7.42 -6.89 32.10
C ARG A 189 6.28 -7.91 32.28
N THR A 190 5.32 -7.59 33.14
CA THR A 190 4.23 -8.48 33.53
C THR A 190 2.85 -7.93 33.30
N ARG A 191 2.71 -6.59 33.26
CA ARG A 191 1.46 -5.88 33.01
C ARG A 191 1.51 -5.23 31.62
N ILE A 192 1.64 -6.07 30.60
CA ILE A 192 1.80 -5.64 29.20
C ILE A 192 0.41 -5.35 28.61
N ALA A 193 0.19 -4.13 28.16
CA ALA A 193 -1.01 -3.73 27.44
C ALA A 193 -0.83 -3.73 25.92
N HIS A 194 -1.93 -3.83 25.18
CA HIS A 194 -1.97 -3.63 23.74
C HIS A 194 -2.92 -2.50 23.36
N LEU A 195 -2.37 -1.45 22.74
CA LEU A 195 -3.16 -0.43 22.07
C LEU A 195 -3.35 -0.89 20.62
N THR A 196 -4.55 -1.38 20.28
CA THR A 196 -4.80 -1.99 18.97
C THR A 196 -4.92 -0.91 17.88
N GLY A 197 -4.93 -1.33 16.60
CA GLY A 197 -5.48 -0.49 15.53
C GLY A 197 -7.00 -0.62 15.45
N ALA A 198 -7.58 -0.10 14.38
CA ALA A 198 -8.99 -0.32 14.05
C ALA A 198 -9.24 -1.82 13.80
N LEU A 199 -10.08 -2.47 14.63
CA LEU A 199 -10.27 -3.92 14.60
C LEU A 199 -11.11 -4.42 13.40
N ASP A 200 -11.59 -3.53 12.58
CA ASP A 200 -12.17 -3.82 11.28
C ASP A 200 -11.11 -3.94 10.15
N GLN A 201 -9.81 -3.83 10.48
CA GLN A 201 -8.70 -4.09 9.59
C GLN A 201 -7.94 -5.35 10.00
N THR A 202 -7.64 -6.24 9.04
CA THR A 202 -6.99 -7.54 9.30
C THR A 202 -5.63 -7.42 9.96
N SER A 203 -4.85 -6.38 9.62
CA SER A 203 -3.56 -6.12 10.25
C SER A 203 -3.67 -5.86 11.76
N ALA A 204 -4.72 -5.14 12.20
CA ALA A 204 -4.98 -4.90 13.62
C ALA A 204 -5.40 -6.19 14.33
N VAL A 205 -6.27 -6.99 13.70
CA VAL A 205 -6.69 -8.29 14.22
C VAL A 205 -5.51 -9.24 14.36
N ASP A 206 -4.67 -9.34 13.34
CA ASP A 206 -3.49 -10.22 13.37
C ASP A 206 -2.46 -9.78 14.43
N ARG A 207 -2.26 -8.47 14.62
CA ARG A 207 -1.37 -7.95 15.69
C ARG A 207 -1.95 -8.22 17.07
N LEU A 208 -3.27 -8.11 17.26
CA LEU A 208 -3.95 -8.49 18.49
C LEU A 208 -3.84 -9.99 18.75
N ASP A 209 -3.99 -10.83 17.74
CA ASP A 209 -3.82 -12.28 17.88
C ASP A 209 -2.35 -12.64 18.23
N GLY A 210 -1.37 -11.95 17.65
CA GLY A 210 0.04 -12.11 18.01
C GLY A 210 0.33 -11.72 19.47
N TYR A 211 -0.31 -10.67 19.98
CA TYR A 211 -0.27 -10.31 21.41
C TYR A 211 -0.88 -11.43 22.26
N ARG A 212 -2.05 -11.94 21.91
CA ARG A 212 -2.75 -13.02 22.64
C ARG A 212 -2.00 -14.35 22.60
N ASP A 213 -1.22 -14.62 21.55
CA ASP A 213 -0.36 -15.81 21.48
C ASP A 213 0.67 -15.88 22.62
N VAL A 214 1.05 -14.73 23.18
CA VAL A 214 2.02 -14.63 24.28
C VAL A 214 1.31 -14.37 25.61
N MET A 215 0.32 -13.48 25.61
CA MET A 215 -0.47 -13.08 26.78
C MET A 215 -1.79 -13.87 26.83
N VAL A 216 -1.69 -15.20 27.00
CA VAL A 216 -2.82 -16.16 26.86
C VAL A 216 -4.04 -15.79 27.71
N ASP A 217 -3.83 -15.36 28.96
CA ASP A 217 -4.89 -14.98 29.90
C ASP A 217 -4.86 -13.48 30.20
N ALA A 218 -4.55 -12.65 29.18
CA ALA A 218 -4.47 -11.20 29.36
C ALA A 218 -5.78 -10.63 29.92
N ASP A 219 -5.65 -9.79 30.95
CA ASP A 219 -6.76 -9.01 31.46
C ASP A 219 -7.36 -8.17 30.31
N PRO A 220 -8.64 -8.31 29.96
CA PRO A 220 -9.25 -7.56 28.87
C PRO A 220 -9.12 -6.03 29.01
N ARG A 221 -8.93 -5.53 30.24
CA ARG A 221 -8.70 -4.11 30.50
C ARG A 221 -7.38 -3.59 29.96
N LEU A 222 -6.40 -4.49 29.69
CA LEU A 222 -5.11 -4.17 29.09
C LEU A 222 -5.18 -4.08 27.55
N ILE A 223 -6.31 -4.38 26.93
CA ILE A 223 -6.53 -4.25 25.50
C ILE A 223 -7.43 -3.04 25.26
N VAL A 224 -6.89 -2.02 24.58
CA VAL A 224 -7.63 -0.79 24.31
C VAL A 224 -7.56 -0.48 22.80
N GLU A 225 -8.72 -0.27 22.19
CA GLU A 225 -8.81 0.02 20.77
C GLU A 225 -8.40 1.46 20.47
N ALA A 226 -7.55 1.62 19.46
CA ALA A 226 -7.17 2.87 18.82
C ALA A 226 -7.50 2.82 17.31
N ASP A 227 -6.89 3.69 16.51
CA ASP A 227 -7.23 3.87 15.10
C ASP A 227 -6.01 4.11 14.21
N PHE A 228 -4.84 3.63 14.62
CA PHE A 228 -3.54 3.82 13.97
C PHE A 228 -3.06 5.29 13.92
N THR A 229 -3.74 6.23 14.59
CA THR A 229 -3.36 7.64 14.62
C THR A 229 -2.70 8.04 15.94
N PRO A 230 -1.89 9.12 15.98
CA PRO A 230 -1.36 9.65 17.25
C PRO A 230 -2.47 10.03 18.23
N ALA A 231 -3.54 10.67 17.74
CA ALA A 231 -4.67 11.08 18.57
C ALA A 231 -5.43 9.86 19.16
N GLY A 232 -5.58 8.78 18.37
CA GLY A 232 -6.11 7.51 18.86
C GLY A 232 -5.24 6.88 19.93
N GLY A 233 -3.92 6.89 19.72
CA GLY A 233 -2.94 6.45 20.71
C GLY A 233 -3.01 7.23 22.03
N GLU A 234 -3.18 8.55 21.97
CA GLU A 234 -3.38 9.38 23.16
C GLU A 234 -4.66 9.02 23.92
N ARG A 235 -5.78 8.90 23.21
CA ARG A 235 -7.06 8.50 23.83
C ARG A 235 -6.96 7.14 24.49
N ALA A 236 -6.43 6.16 23.77
CA ALA A 236 -6.27 4.80 24.25
C ALA A 236 -5.33 4.72 25.46
N MET A 237 -4.23 5.47 25.46
CA MET A 237 -3.29 5.48 26.59
C MET A 237 -3.87 6.12 27.84
N ARG A 238 -4.61 7.23 27.74
CA ARG A 238 -5.32 7.83 28.87
C ARG A 238 -6.31 6.85 29.47
N GLN A 239 -7.14 6.22 28.61
CA GLN A 239 -8.10 5.20 29.04
C GLN A 239 -7.42 4.00 29.73
N LEU A 240 -6.25 3.59 29.23
CA LEU A 240 -5.47 2.50 29.83
C LEU A 240 -4.97 2.89 31.22
N LEU A 241 -4.39 4.09 31.40
CA LEU A 241 -3.88 4.54 32.70
C LEU A 241 -5.00 4.67 33.75
N ASP A 242 -6.20 5.12 33.33
CA ASP A 242 -7.36 5.19 34.21
C ASP A 242 -7.82 3.80 34.70
N ARG A 243 -7.74 2.78 33.82
CA ARG A 243 -8.20 1.41 34.14
C ARG A 243 -7.14 0.56 34.80
N CYS A 244 -5.89 0.74 34.42
CA CYS A 244 -4.74 -0.08 34.80
C CYS A 244 -3.54 0.82 35.09
N PRO A 245 -3.52 1.57 36.22
CA PRO A 245 -2.42 2.50 36.53
C PRO A 245 -1.11 1.75 36.81
N ASP A 246 -1.13 0.46 37.00
CA ASP A 246 0.00 -0.45 37.24
C ASP A 246 0.57 -1.08 35.96
N VAL A 247 0.16 -0.58 34.77
CA VAL A 247 0.76 -1.01 33.49
C VAL A 247 2.25 -0.73 33.48
N ASP A 248 3.04 -1.72 33.06
CA ASP A 248 4.52 -1.66 33.01
C ASP A 248 5.10 -1.77 31.59
N ALA A 249 4.25 -2.12 30.59
CA ALA A 249 4.64 -2.07 29.20
C ALA A 249 3.43 -1.90 28.27
N VAL A 250 3.69 -1.36 27.09
CA VAL A 250 2.71 -1.15 26.02
C VAL A 250 3.27 -1.64 24.69
N PHE A 251 2.53 -2.53 24.03
CA PHE A 251 2.67 -2.79 22.61
C PHE A 251 1.60 -1.99 21.86
N ALA A 252 2.02 -1.00 21.09
CA ALA A 252 1.15 -0.19 20.25
C ALA A 252 1.07 -0.77 18.83
N ALA A 253 -0.11 -0.74 18.23
CA ALA A 253 -0.35 -1.35 16.93
C ALA A 253 0.51 -0.76 15.81
N ASN A 254 0.91 0.52 15.90
CA ASN A 254 1.87 1.14 15.00
C ASN A 254 2.68 2.26 15.69
N ASP A 255 3.66 2.82 14.99
CA ASP A 255 4.53 3.88 15.51
C ASP A 255 3.77 5.19 15.80
N LEU A 256 2.74 5.50 15.02
CA LEU A 256 1.89 6.68 15.25
C LEU A 256 1.09 6.54 16.55
N THR A 257 0.46 5.38 16.77
CA THR A 257 -0.23 5.07 18.04
C THR A 257 0.76 5.13 19.21
N ALA A 258 1.98 4.56 19.03
CA ALA A 258 3.03 4.62 20.04
C ALA A 258 3.45 6.05 20.36
N SER A 259 3.58 6.92 19.35
CA SER A 259 3.95 8.32 19.55
C SER A 259 2.92 9.09 20.42
N GLY A 260 1.63 8.81 20.20
CA GLY A 260 0.54 9.32 21.03
C GLY A 260 0.62 8.80 22.47
N ALA A 261 0.87 7.50 22.64
CA ALA A 261 1.04 6.88 23.96
C ALA A 261 2.23 7.47 24.73
N LEU A 262 3.38 7.66 24.07
CA LEU A 262 4.57 8.27 24.67
C LEU A 262 4.30 9.69 25.18
N ARG A 263 3.49 10.49 24.45
CA ARG A 263 3.09 11.82 24.88
C ARG A 263 2.31 11.77 26.21
N VAL A 264 1.32 10.89 26.29
CA VAL A 264 0.48 10.73 27.49
C VAL A 264 1.29 10.20 28.67
N LEU A 265 2.18 9.24 28.47
CA LEU A 265 3.08 8.74 29.52
C LEU A 265 3.95 9.85 30.10
N ARG A 266 4.51 10.72 29.25
CA ARG A 266 5.30 11.88 29.68
C ARG A 266 4.45 12.89 30.45
N GLU A 267 3.22 13.22 30.00
CA GLU A 267 2.27 14.07 30.70
C GLU A 267 1.90 13.50 32.10
N ALA A 268 1.81 12.18 32.21
CA ALA A 268 1.54 11.47 33.47
C ALA A 268 2.78 11.27 34.36
N GLY A 269 3.94 11.81 33.96
CA GLY A 269 5.18 11.67 34.72
C GLY A 269 5.79 10.27 34.73
N ARG A 270 5.37 9.39 33.80
CA ARG A 270 5.92 8.03 33.64
C ARG A 270 7.16 8.04 32.79
N ARG A 271 8.25 7.47 33.28
CA ARG A 271 9.52 7.35 32.55
C ARG A 271 9.46 6.15 31.60
N VAL A 272 9.88 6.38 30.35
CA VAL A 272 10.03 5.33 29.36
C VAL A 272 11.53 5.14 29.10
N PRO A 273 12.07 3.93 29.23
CA PRO A 273 11.41 2.64 29.44
C PRO A 273 11.25 2.24 30.92
N ASP A 274 11.79 3.01 31.90
CA ASP A 274 11.96 2.59 33.28
C ASP A 274 10.64 2.16 33.94
N ASP A 275 9.62 3.04 33.94
CA ASP A 275 8.32 2.78 34.53
C ASP A 275 7.41 2.03 33.55
N VAL A 276 7.43 2.37 32.25
CA VAL A 276 6.62 1.74 31.20
C VAL A 276 7.47 1.59 29.93
N ALA A 277 7.73 0.37 29.50
CA ALA A 277 8.36 0.09 28.21
C ALA A 277 7.34 0.24 27.06
N VAL A 278 7.75 0.77 25.90
CA VAL A 278 6.86 0.97 24.74
C VAL A 278 7.49 0.38 23.48
N ILE A 279 6.70 -0.42 22.74
CA ILE A 279 7.06 -0.95 21.43
C ILE A 279 5.99 -0.54 20.42
N GLY A 280 6.43 -0.07 19.24
CA GLY A 280 5.59 0.22 18.09
C GLY A 280 5.60 -0.88 17.03
N PHE A 281 5.11 -0.54 15.85
CA PHE A 281 5.13 -1.36 14.64
C PHE A 281 5.25 -0.44 13.43
N ASP A 282 5.85 -0.89 12.32
CA ASP A 282 6.11 -0.28 11.02
C ASP A 282 7.58 0.13 10.81
N ASP A 283 8.26 0.65 11.83
CA ASP A 283 9.59 1.28 11.77
C ASP A 283 9.63 2.45 10.76
N MET A 284 8.65 3.32 10.87
CA MET A 284 8.63 4.57 10.10
C MET A 284 9.68 5.53 10.63
N LEU A 285 10.86 5.57 10.00
CA LEU A 285 12.04 6.31 10.48
C LEU A 285 11.76 7.75 10.93
N PRO A 286 10.95 8.58 10.20
CA PRO A 286 10.65 9.93 10.65
C PRO A 286 9.89 9.98 11.98
N VAL A 287 9.19 8.90 12.35
CA VAL A 287 8.44 8.80 13.61
C VAL A 287 9.29 8.10 14.66
N ALA A 288 9.76 6.88 14.37
CA ALA A 288 10.44 6.02 15.34
C ALA A 288 11.74 6.61 15.89
N GLU A 289 12.49 7.37 15.08
CA GLU A 289 13.74 8.02 15.52
C GLU A 289 13.52 9.38 16.19
N GLN A 290 12.40 10.05 15.91
CA GLN A 290 12.10 11.39 16.44
C GLN A 290 11.27 11.37 17.73
N THR A 291 10.77 10.22 18.17
CA THR A 291 10.17 10.08 19.50
C THR A 291 11.22 10.23 20.59
N ASP A 292 10.77 10.66 21.77
CA ASP A 292 11.58 10.75 22.97
C ASP A 292 10.99 9.86 24.08
N PRO A 293 11.67 8.74 24.42
CA PRO A 293 12.89 8.18 23.79
C PRO A 293 12.66 7.62 22.38
N PRO A 294 13.73 7.40 21.56
CA PRO A 294 13.62 6.71 20.26
C PRO A 294 12.95 5.36 20.39
N LEU A 295 11.97 5.10 19.50
CA LEU A 295 11.01 4.00 19.62
C LEU A 295 11.58 2.65 19.15
N THR A 296 11.61 1.67 20.03
CA THR A 296 11.71 0.25 19.69
C THR A 296 10.45 -0.14 18.92
N THR A 297 10.59 -0.80 17.77
CA THR A 297 9.46 -1.08 16.89
C THR A 297 9.67 -2.32 16.05
N VAL A 298 8.61 -2.89 15.50
CA VAL A 298 8.69 -3.98 14.52
C VAL A 298 8.76 -3.38 13.12
N ARG A 299 9.87 -3.63 12.42
CA ARG A 299 10.03 -3.22 11.02
C ARG A 299 9.25 -4.13 10.09
N GLN A 300 8.45 -3.53 9.21
CA GLN A 300 7.95 -4.12 7.98
C GLN A 300 8.49 -3.34 6.78
N ASP A 301 8.80 -4.04 5.68
CA ASP A 301 9.30 -3.38 4.47
C ASP A 301 8.14 -2.86 3.62
N ILE A 302 7.59 -1.70 4.02
CA ILE A 302 6.42 -1.09 3.40
C ILE A 302 6.68 -0.75 1.91
N GLU A 303 7.89 -0.27 1.61
CA GLU A 303 8.25 0.06 0.22
C GLU A 303 8.34 -1.18 -0.65
N GLU A 304 8.98 -2.27 -0.18
CA GLU A 304 9.05 -3.53 -0.92
C GLU A 304 7.67 -4.18 -1.05
N MET A 305 6.80 -4.02 -0.04
CA MET A 305 5.41 -4.47 -0.12
C MET A 305 4.68 -3.82 -1.32
N GLY A 306 4.79 -2.49 -1.44
CA GLY A 306 4.23 -1.74 -2.58
C GLY A 306 4.85 -2.16 -3.91
N ARG A 307 6.16 -2.33 -3.97
CA ARG A 307 6.88 -2.79 -5.15
C ARG A 307 6.43 -4.19 -5.59
N LEU A 308 6.31 -5.12 -4.63
CA LEU A 308 5.89 -6.49 -4.90
C LEU A 308 4.44 -6.57 -5.40
N MET A 309 3.54 -5.75 -4.83
CA MET A 309 2.16 -5.64 -5.33
C MET A 309 2.14 -5.26 -6.82
N ALA A 310 2.88 -4.21 -7.20
CA ALA A 310 2.95 -3.75 -8.59
C ALA A 310 3.57 -4.82 -9.50
N ARG A 311 4.64 -5.47 -9.06
CA ARG A 311 5.32 -6.55 -9.83
C ARG A 311 4.40 -7.75 -10.07
N LEU A 312 3.63 -8.16 -9.07
CA LEU A 312 2.67 -9.27 -9.21
C LEU A 312 1.57 -8.91 -10.21
N LEU A 313 1.02 -7.69 -10.13
CA LEU A 313 0.00 -7.22 -11.07
C LEU A 313 0.54 -7.15 -12.51
N LEU A 314 1.71 -6.53 -12.73
CA LEU A 314 2.31 -6.42 -14.07
C LEU A 314 2.58 -7.79 -14.68
N ARG A 315 3.07 -8.74 -13.88
CA ARG A 315 3.25 -10.14 -14.31
C ARG A 315 1.96 -10.80 -14.75
N ASP A 316 0.85 -10.51 -14.08
CA ASP A 316 -0.46 -11.04 -14.43
C ASP A 316 -0.95 -10.42 -15.75
N LEU A 317 -0.83 -9.10 -15.89
CA LEU A 317 -1.15 -8.38 -17.10
C LEU A 317 -0.37 -8.85 -18.33
N ASP A 318 0.91 -9.21 -18.18
CA ASP A 318 1.75 -9.68 -19.29
C ASP A 318 1.41 -11.09 -19.76
N ARG A 319 0.86 -11.92 -18.89
CA ARG A 319 0.45 -13.30 -19.24
C ARG A 319 -0.83 -13.36 -20.07
N GLY A 320 -1.55 -12.25 -20.20
CA GLY A 320 -2.84 -12.19 -20.90
C GLY A 320 -3.96 -12.81 -20.06
N THR A 321 -5.07 -12.10 -19.95
CA THR A 321 -6.24 -12.42 -19.13
C THR A 321 -6.91 -13.75 -19.50
N SER A 322 -6.36 -14.85 -19.09
CA SER A 322 -7.14 -16.06 -18.84
C SER A 322 -7.63 -15.96 -17.39
N HIS A 323 -8.94 -15.84 -17.20
CA HIS A 323 -9.64 -15.80 -15.91
C HIS A 323 -9.54 -17.13 -15.12
N GLU A 324 -8.68 -18.04 -15.54
CA GLU A 324 -8.35 -19.24 -14.80
C GLU A 324 -7.24 -18.88 -13.82
N GLY A 325 -7.54 -18.98 -12.53
CA GLY A 325 -6.63 -18.67 -11.43
C GLY A 325 -5.21 -19.11 -11.72
N VAL A 326 -4.29 -18.20 -11.54
CA VAL A 326 -2.89 -18.32 -11.97
C VAL A 326 -2.27 -19.57 -11.35
N ALA A 327 -2.28 -20.68 -12.08
CA ALA A 327 -1.56 -21.88 -11.68
C ALA A 327 -0.07 -21.51 -11.49
N GLY A 328 0.36 -21.38 -10.22
CA GLY A 328 1.74 -21.11 -9.83
C GLY A 328 2.04 -19.72 -9.28
N THR A 329 1.07 -18.79 -9.17
CA THR A 329 1.24 -17.61 -8.31
C THR A 329 0.66 -17.93 -6.92
N PRO A 330 1.42 -17.78 -5.82
CA PRO A 330 0.84 -17.99 -4.50
C PRO A 330 -0.30 -16.98 -4.29
N ALA A 331 -1.44 -17.43 -3.75
CA ALA A 331 -2.60 -16.58 -3.46
C ALA A 331 -2.24 -15.45 -2.50
N GLY A 332 -1.25 -15.64 -1.62
CA GLY A 332 -0.73 -14.64 -0.70
C GLY A 332 0.79 -14.70 -0.58
N VAL A 333 1.42 -13.53 -0.57
CA VAL A 333 2.83 -13.38 -0.22
C VAL A 333 2.91 -12.62 1.09
N VAL A 334 3.54 -13.22 2.10
CA VAL A 334 3.74 -12.61 3.42
C VAL A 334 5.22 -12.29 3.59
N LEU A 335 5.53 -11.01 3.75
CA LEU A 335 6.89 -10.54 4.00
C LEU A 335 7.24 -10.68 5.49
N PRO A 336 8.47 -11.07 5.80
CA PRO A 336 8.92 -11.18 7.19
C PRO A 336 9.00 -9.79 7.85
N THR A 337 8.87 -9.78 9.18
CA THR A 337 9.06 -8.60 10.01
C THR A 337 10.29 -8.78 10.92
N THR A 338 10.81 -7.69 11.46
CA THR A 338 12.01 -7.74 12.32
C THR A 338 11.89 -6.72 13.45
N LEU A 339 12.15 -7.13 14.69
CA LEU A 339 12.20 -6.20 15.82
C LEU A 339 13.46 -5.33 15.76
N VAL A 340 13.28 -4.03 15.74
CA VAL A 340 14.33 -3.00 15.78
C VAL A 340 14.36 -2.38 17.18
N ARG A 341 15.40 -2.67 17.94
CA ARG A 341 15.56 -2.20 19.31
C ARG A 341 16.13 -0.79 19.33
N ARG A 342 15.50 0.08 20.13
CA ARG A 342 15.96 1.44 20.44
C ARG A 342 15.82 1.69 21.96
N ALA A 343 15.59 2.92 22.38
CA ALA A 343 15.64 3.30 23.79
C ALA A 343 14.31 3.15 24.55
N SER A 344 13.19 2.89 23.87
CA SER A 344 11.87 2.83 24.53
C SER A 344 11.51 1.47 25.13
N ALA A 345 12.27 0.41 24.79
CA ALA A 345 12.08 -0.93 25.36
C ALA A 345 13.35 -1.79 25.20
#